data_54a98c2be346fbdb08781afbf52f1368
#
_entry.id   54a98c2be346fbdb08781afbf52f1368
#
_cell.length_a   1.000
_cell.length_b   1.000
_cell.length_c   1.000
_cell.angle_alpha   90.00
_cell.angle_beta   90.00
_cell.angle_gamma   90.00
#
_symmetry.space_group_name_H-M   'P 1'
#
loop_
_entity.id
_entity.type
_entity.pdbx_description
1 polymer ?
#
loop_
_entity_poly.entity_id
_entity_poly.type
_entity_poly.pdbx_seq_one_letter_code
_entity_poly.pdbx_strand_id
1 'polypeptide(L)'
;MAVPDTVLVESLGNRVGGIARPEGSPAVFIRGALPGELVTISPFCTKKSYIEADLISIIEPSEHRTEPFCVNWGICGGCSLQHLEYSQQLRWKRIWVEKAMRNLSAPEVDATIPSPLRTGYRNKVTFDVIQGVTTLHAFRGDPVNVEECPLMNEASAGALKVFLSGGVPSGLTRVSVRGGTNTESTMIELTGNPVADIPHNWPHVALKRAGSWESMNRGEMVENIGRFAFPIPAGGFFQVNTKAAEQLVDLVIGIIPQENGSVLDLYGGVGTFGIPLAARGMDVTSVEISREASIACKRAAEMNGIHRNRLNPVNASDRQFLSDSLTGKKYFDTIVVDPPRAGMGIRTSRQLRRLKPERIIYVSCDPFSATRDIAILVEGGYEIRRVTPIDMFPHTDHVETVFLLERS
;
A
#
# COMPACT_ATOMS: atom_id res chain seq x y z
N MET A 1 -37.38 -12.45 0.50
CA MET A 1 -38.07 -11.35 -0.21
C MET A 1 -37.22 -10.95 -1.39
N ALA A 2 -37.85 -10.58 -2.51
CA ALA A 2 -37.08 -10.13 -3.69
C ALA A 2 -36.53 -8.73 -3.40
N VAL A 3 -35.28 -8.47 -3.83
CA VAL A 3 -34.68 -7.14 -3.78
C VAL A 3 -35.42 -6.25 -4.79
N PRO A 4 -35.79 -5.01 -4.44
CA PRO A 4 -36.34 -4.08 -5.41
C PRO A 4 -35.34 -3.82 -6.55
N ASP A 5 -35.85 -3.68 -7.78
CA ASP A 5 -35.02 -3.36 -8.95
C ASP A 5 -34.42 -1.95 -8.86
N THR A 6 -35.01 -1.05 -8.05
CA THR A 6 -34.56 0.32 -7.84
C THR A 6 -34.25 0.54 -6.35
N VAL A 7 -33.07 1.07 -6.04
CA VAL A 7 -32.63 1.31 -4.67
C VAL A 7 -31.93 2.66 -4.51
N LEU A 8 -32.07 3.26 -3.34
CA LEU A 8 -31.29 4.43 -2.93
C LEU A 8 -29.98 3.97 -2.29
N VAL A 9 -28.86 4.47 -2.78
CA VAL A 9 -27.53 4.20 -2.21
C VAL A 9 -27.28 5.12 -1.02
N GLU A 10 -27.12 4.54 0.16
CA GLU A 10 -27.00 5.30 1.42
C GLU A 10 -25.55 5.61 1.80
N SER A 11 -24.63 4.75 1.45
CA SER A 11 -23.22 4.89 1.88
C SER A 11 -22.26 4.22 0.92
N LEU A 12 -20.95 4.53 1.05
CA LEU A 12 -19.88 3.89 0.32
C LEU A 12 -19.10 2.95 1.25
N GLY A 13 -18.96 1.70 0.83
CA GLY A 13 -18.22 0.70 1.56
C GLY A 13 -16.79 0.54 1.05
N ASN A 14 -15.86 0.28 1.96
CA ASN A 14 -14.50 -0.08 1.59
C ASN A 14 -14.53 -1.42 0.84
N ARG A 15 -14.01 -1.48 -0.38
CA ARG A 15 -13.91 -2.67 -1.26
C ARG A 15 -15.23 -3.24 -1.81
N VAL A 16 -16.38 -2.66 -1.46
CA VAL A 16 -17.69 -3.21 -1.88
C VAL A 16 -18.51 -2.25 -2.74
N GLY A 17 -18.10 -1.00 -2.88
CA GLY A 17 -18.83 0.02 -3.64
C GLY A 17 -19.98 0.64 -2.86
N GLY A 18 -21.01 1.12 -3.55
CA GLY A 18 -22.23 1.68 -2.96
C GLY A 18 -22.96 0.65 -2.13
N ILE A 19 -23.58 1.09 -1.04
CA ILE A 19 -24.38 0.25 -0.12
C ILE A 19 -25.79 0.81 -0.04
N ALA A 20 -26.76 -0.02 -0.41
CA ALA A 20 -28.17 0.23 -0.18
C ALA A 20 -28.72 -0.72 0.90
N ARG A 21 -29.76 -0.28 1.65
CA ARG A 21 -30.43 -1.10 2.67
C ARG A 21 -31.95 -1.05 2.47
N PRO A 22 -32.46 -1.75 1.44
CA PRO A 22 -33.88 -1.82 1.23
C PRO A 22 -34.59 -2.47 2.42
N GLU A 23 -35.77 -1.94 2.79
CA GLU A 23 -36.56 -2.47 3.90
C GLU A 23 -36.88 -3.97 3.71
N GLY A 24 -36.67 -4.76 4.75
CA GLY A 24 -36.91 -6.20 4.70
C GLY A 24 -35.94 -7.03 3.87
N SER A 25 -34.82 -6.44 3.39
CA SER A 25 -33.79 -7.11 2.59
C SER A 25 -32.41 -7.03 3.26
N PRO A 26 -31.49 -7.97 2.99
CA PRO A 26 -30.10 -7.79 3.33
C PRO A 26 -29.50 -6.56 2.63
N ALA A 27 -28.37 -6.06 3.15
CA ALA A 27 -27.62 -4.97 2.51
C ALA A 27 -27.21 -5.35 1.08
N VAL A 28 -27.36 -4.42 0.15
CA VAL A 28 -27.00 -4.60 -1.27
C VAL A 28 -25.75 -3.82 -1.57
N PHE A 29 -24.74 -4.51 -2.09
CA PHE A 29 -23.47 -3.93 -2.52
C PHE A 29 -23.47 -3.72 -4.03
N ILE A 30 -23.28 -2.48 -4.46
CA ILE A 30 -23.45 -2.06 -5.85
C ILE A 30 -22.17 -1.36 -6.29
N ARG A 31 -21.39 -2.03 -7.10
CA ARG A 31 -20.16 -1.42 -7.58
C ARG A 31 -20.46 -0.30 -8.58
N GLY A 32 -19.68 0.80 -8.50
CA GLY A 32 -19.86 1.95 -9.37
C GLY A 32 -21.01 2.87 -8.99
N ALA A 33 -21.82 2.51 -7.98
CA ALA A 33 -22.85 3.39 -7.43
C ALA A 33 -22.27 4.25 -6.29
N LEU A 34 -22.80 5.46 -6.15
CA LEU A 34 -22.36 6.45 -5.17
C LEU A 34 -23.49 6.80 -4.17
N PRO A 35 -23.14 7.20 -2.95
CA PRO A 35 -24.13 7.66 -1.97
C PRO A 35 -24.97 8.83 -2.50
N GLY A 36 -26.29 8.76 -2.22
CA GLY A 36 -27.28 9.71 -2.68
C GLY A 36 -27.88 9.38 -4.04
N GLU A 37 -27.37 8.36 -4.74
CA GLU A 37 -27.91 7.97 -6.04
C GLU A 37 -29.13 7.06 -5.89
N LEU A 38 -30.15 7.33 -6.73
CA LEU A 38 -31.22 6.38 -7.01
C LEU A 38 -30.82 5.56 -8.26
N VAL A 39 -30.70 4.24 -8.10
CA VAL A 39 -30.15 3.38 -9.15
C VAL A 39 -31.02 2.17 -9.43
N THR A 40 -31.01 1.71 -10.68
CA THR A 40 -31.54 0.40 -11.07
C THR A 40 -30.43 -0.65 -10.99
N ILE A 41 -30.74 -1.81 -10.41
CA ILE A 41 -29.78 -2.87 -10.15
C ILE A 41 -30.24 -4.22 -10.68
N SER A 42 -29.29 -5.12 -10.90
CA SER A 42 -29.54 -6.55 -11.18
C SER A 42 -28.74 -7.41 -10.20
N PRO A 43 -29.39 -8.06 -9.21
CA PRO A 43 -28.73 -8.97 -8.29
C PRO A 43 -28.12 -10.16 -9.02
N PHE A 44 -26.85 -10.51 -8.72
CA PHE A 44 -26.18 -11.67 -9.29
C PHE A 44 -25.63 -12.65 -8.24
N CYS A 45 -25.46 -12.21 -6.98
CA CYS A 45 -25.00 -13.06 -5.90
C CYS A 45 -25.75 -12.73 -4.60
N THR A 46 -26.51 -13.70 -4.09
CA THR A 46 -27.24 -13.55 -2.82
C THR A 46 -26.60 -14.43 -1.75
N LYS A 47 -26.18 -13.79 -0.64
CA LYS A 47 -25.69 -14.43 0.57
C LYS A 47 -26.68 -14.20 1.72
N LYS A 48 -26.48 -14.90 2.84
CA LYS A 48 -27.34 -14.76 4.02
C LYS A 48 -27.37 -13.32 4.58
N SER A 49 -26.24 -12.60 4.53
CA SER A 49 -26.06 -11.29 5.16
C SER A 49 -25.95 -10.12 4.18
N TYR A 50 -25.79 -10.38 2.90
CA TYR A 50 -25.66 -9.35 1.87
C TYR A 50 -26.01 -9.88 0.47
N ILE A 51 -26.23 -8.95 -0.43
CA ILE A 51 -26.49 -9.20 -1.86
C ILE A 51 -25.49 -8.37 -2.65
N GLU A 52 -24.92 -8.94 -3.70
CA GLU A 52 -24.11 -8.22 -4.68
C GLU A 52 -24.95 -8.02 -5.94
N ALA A 53 -24.98 -6.80 -6.45
CA ALA A 53 -25.76 -6.42 -7.62
C ALA A 53 -24.93 -5.59 -8.60
N ASP A 54 -25.23 -5.75 -9.88
CA ASP A 54 -24.72 -4.89 -10.94
C ASP A 54 -25.53 -3.60 -11.01
N LEU A 55 -24.83 -2.49 -11.21
CA LEU A 55 -25.43 -1.20 -11.55
C LEU A 55 -25.88 -1.22 -13.01
N ILE A 56 -27.19 -1.14 -13.25
CA ILE A 56 -27.78 -1.13 -14.60
C ILE A 56 -27.90 0.29 -15.14
N SER A 57 -28.49 1.19 -14.32
CA SER A 57 -28.62 2.61 -14.69
C SER A 57 -28.69 3.49 -13.46
N ILE A 58 -28.35 4.74 -13.63
CA ILE A 58 -28.47 5.78 -12.62
C ILE A 58 -29.66 6.62 -12.99
N ILE A 59 -30.68 6.64 -12.12
CA ILE A 59 -31.90 7.42 -12.30
C ILE A 59 -31.68 8.85 -11.83
N GLU A 60 -31.10 8.99 -10.62
CA GLU A 60 -30.73 10.27 -10.03
C GLU A 60 -29.24 10.22 -9.65
N PRO A 61 -28.37 10.96 -10.34
CA PRO A 61 -26.94 10.93 -10.05
C PRO A 61 -26.58 11.72 -8.78
N SER A 62 -25.53 11.32 -8.11
CA SER A 62 -24.92 12.13 -7.04
C SER A 62 -24.29 13.40 -7.61
N GLU A 63 -24.42 14.54 -6.91
CA GLU A 63 -23.74 15.79 -7.23
C GLU A 63 -22.20 15.67 -7.25
N HIS A 64 -21.68 14.63 -6.58
CA HIS A 64 -20.25 14.34 -6.49
C HIS A 64 -19.76 13.32 -7.53
N ARG A 65 -20.61 12.92 -8.46
CA ARG A 65 -20.22 12.03 -9.56
C ARG A 65 -19.40 12.77 -10.59
N THR A 66 -18.28 12.19 -11.00
CA THR A 66 -17.40 12.70 -12.04
C THR A 66 -17.21 11.69 -13.15
N GLU A 67 -16.82 12.14 -14.33
CA GLU A 67 -16.47 11.27 -15.44
C GLU A 67 -15.09 10.63 -15.21
N PRO A 68 -14.96 9.31 -15.25
CA PRO A 68 -13.68 8.64 -15.14
C PRO A 68 -12.76 8.98 -16.32
N PHE A 69 -11.51 9.30 -16.03
CA PHE A 69 -10.52 9.67 -17.05
C PHE A 69 -9.85 8.48 -17.75
N CYS A 70 -9.97 7.27 -17.21
CA CYS A 70 -9.36 6.05 -17.74
C CYS A 70 -10.35 5.27 -18.60
N VAL A 71 -9.99 4.99 -19.85
CA VAL A 71 -10.83 4.22 -20.79
C VAL A 71 -11.14 2.79 -20.31
N ASN A 72 -10.28 2.23 -19.45
CA ASN A 72 -10.44 0.90 -18.89
C ASN A 72 -11.18 0.91 -17.53
N TRP A 73 -11.70 2.06 -17.10
CA TRP A 73 -12.45 2.12 -15.84
C TRP A 73 -13.74 1.29 -15.92
N GLY A 74 -14.08 0.60 -14.84
CA GLY A 74 -15.23 -0.31 -14.79
C GLY A 74 -14.93 -1.73 -15.28
N ILE A 75 -13.88 -1.91 -16.09
CA ILE A 75 -13.43 -3.22 -16.58
C ILE A 75 -12.17 -3.64 -15.81
N CYS A 76 -11.14 -2.79 -15.80
CA CYS A 76 -9.92 -3.00 -15.03
C CYS A 76 -10.19 -2.90 -13.52
N GLY A 77 -9.68 -3.86 -12.75
CA GLY A 77 -9.83 -3.91 -11.29
C GLY A 77 -8.93 -2.94 -10.50
N GLY A 78 -8.10 -2.14 -11.17
CA GLY A 78 -7.08 -1.31 -10.51
C GLY A 78 -7.61 -0.05 -9.81
N CYS A 79 -8.74 0.51 -10.26
CA CYS A 79 -9.34 1.74 -9.73
C CYS A 79 -10.81 1.54 -9.41
N SER A 80 -11.22 1.95 -8.21
CA SER A 80 -12.62 1.79 -7.74
C SER A 80 -13.36 3.12 -7.58
N LEU A 81 -12.66 4.27 -7.59
CA LEU A 81 -13.22 5.56 -7.20
C LEU A 81 -13.03 6.69 -8.22
N GLN A 82 -12.65 6.41 -9.49
CA GLN A 82 -12.47 7.48 -10.49
C GLN A 82 -13.73 8.28 -10.79
N HIS A 83 -14.90 7.67 -10.57
CA HIS A 83 -16.21 8.28 -10.76
C HIS A 83 -16.68 9.16 -9.60
N LEU A 84 -15.87 9.29 -8.53
CA LEU A 84 -16.15 10.09 -7.34
C LEU A 84 -15.19 11.28 -7.27
N GLU A 85 -15.72 12.46 -7.00
CA GLU A 85 -14.94 13.67 -6.75
C GLU A 85 -13.85 13.43 -5.70
N TYR A 86 -12.63 13.96 -5.94
CA TYR A 86 -11.47 13.65 -5.11
C TYR A 86 -11.62 14.08 -3.65
N SER A 87 -12.28 15.21 -3.40
CA SER A 87 -12.61 15.67 -2.05
C SER A 87 -13.46 14.64 -1.29
N GLN A 88 -14.39 13.98 -1.98
CA GLN A 88 -15.21 12.93 -1.39
C GLN A 88 -14.47 11.61 -1.24
N GLN A 89 -13.50 11.31 -2.13
CA GLN A 89 -12.63 10.15 -1.90
C GLN A 89 -11.89 10.28 -0.57
N LEU A 90 -11.32 11.45 -0.25
CA LEU A 90 -10.64 11.73 1.01
C LEU A 90 -11.59 11.61 2.22
N ARG A 91 -12.80 12.18 2.08
CA ARG A 91 -13.83 12.07 3.13
C ARG A 91 -14.20 10.62 3.43
N TRP A 92 -14.43 9.80 2.39
CA TRP A 92 -14.79 8.39 2.57
C TRP A 92 -13.65 7.57 3.15
N LYS A 93 -12.40 7.85 2.79
CA LYS A 93 -11.22 7.22 3.39
C LYS A 93 -11.15 7.48 4.90
N ARG A 94 -11.40 8.71 5.34
CA ARG A 94 -11.55 9.04 6.77
C ARG A 94 -12.68 8.24 7.42
N ILE A 95 -13.88 8.25 6.84
CA ILE A 95 -15.05 7.53 7.36
C ILE A 95 -14.76 6.03 7.51
N TRP A 96 -14.02 5.42 6.59
CA TRP A 96 -13.67 4.00 6.72
C TRP A 96 -12.73 3.74 7.88
N VAL A 97 -11.77 4.63 8.15
CA VAL A 97 -10.92 4.54 9.33
C VAL A 97 -11.74 4.71 10.62
N GLU A 98 -12.62 5.71 10.69
CA GLU A 98 -13.56 5.91 11.81
C GLU A 98 -14.42 4.66 12.08
N LYS A 99 -14.98 4.07 11.03
CA LYS A 99 -15.76 2.82 11.13
C LYS A 99 -14.93 1.64 11.63
N ALA A 100 -13.67 1.52 11.20
CA ALA A 100 -12.78 0.47 11.68
C ALA A 100 -12.50 0.61 13.18
N MET A 101 -12.39 1.83 13.67
CA MET A 101 -12.05 2.15 15.06
C MET A 101 -13.23 2.22 16.02
N ARG A 102 -14.46 2.06 15.57
CA ARG A 102 -15.68 2.27 16.36
C ARG A 102 -15.74 1.56 17.72
N ASN A 103 -14.99 0.49 17.89
CA ASN A 103 -14.93 -0.32 19.11
C ASN A 103 -13.69 -0.01 19.97
N LEU A 104 -12.88 0.97 19.59
CA LEU A 104 -11.71 1.41 20.34
C LEU A 104 -11.97 2.81 20.92
N SER A 105 -11.50 3.04 22.15
CA SER A 105 -11.42 4.40 22.67
C SER A 105 -10.30 5.14 21.95
N ALA A 106 -10.66 6.02 21.04
CA ALA A 106 -9.72 6.72 20.18
C ALA A 106 -10.12 8.20 20.06
N PRO A 107 -9.15 9.10 19.80
CA PRO A 107 -9.45 10.49 19.47
C PRO A 107 -10.20 10.58 18.14
N GLU A 108 -10.66 11.77 17.80
CA GLU A 108 -11.17 12.07 16.47
C GLU A 108 -10.12 11.74 15.41
N VAL A 109 -10.55 11.12 14.32
CA VAL A 109 -9.67 10.83 13.19
C VAL A 109 -9.36 12.13 12.43
N ASP A 110 -8.09 12.41 12.18
CA ASP A 110 -7.66 13.57 11.41
C ASP A 110 -8.29 13.58 9.99
N ALA A 111 -8.32 14.74 9.35
CA ALA A 111 -8.64 14.81 7.94
C ALA A 111 -7.62 13.99 7.13
N THR A 112 -8.09 13.27 6.10
CA THR A 112 -7.19 12.50 5.23
C THR A 112 -6.22 13.42 4.51
N ILE A 113 -4.92 13.18 4.68
CA ILE A 113 -3.86 13.90 3.95
C ILE A 113 -3.98 13.55 2.46
N PRO A 114 -4.17 14.54 1.57
CA PRO A 114 -4.30 14.28 0.15
C PRO A 114 -2.97 13.88 -0.48
N SER A 115 -3.02 13.03 -1.50
CA SER A 115 -1.83 12.75 -2.32
C SER A 115 -1.40 13.99 -3.10
N PRO A 116 -0.09 14.29 -3.19
CA PRO A 116 0.42 15.38 -4.01
C PRO A 116 0.12 15.19 -5.50
N LEU A 117 0.07 13.95 -5.96
CA LEU A 117 -0.26 13.57 -7.33
C LEU A 117 -1.50 12.67 -7.33
N ARG A 118 -2.47 12.97 -8.17
CA ARG A 118 -3.69 12.15 -8.35
C ARG A 118 -3.57 11.15 -9.49
N THR A 119 -2.76 11.46 -10.50
CA THR A 119 -2.39 10.63 -11.64
C THR A 119 -0.88 10.63 -11.79
N GLY A 120 -0.31 9.75 -12.58
CA GLY A 120 1.14 9.70 -12.80
C GLY A 120 1.96 9.45 -11.53
N TYR A 121 1.37 8.91 -10.47
CA TYR A 121 2.04 8.74 -9.18
C TYR A 121 2.67 7.36 -9.02
N ARG A 122 2.20 6.37 -9.79
CA ARG A 122 2.53 4.97 -9.57
C ARG A 122 3.87 4.61 -10.20
N ASN A 123 4.85 4.34 -9.35
CA ASN A 123 6.21 4.01 -9.79
C ASN A 123 6.42 2.53 -10.13
N LYS A 124 5.45 1.65 -9.83
CA LYS A 124 5.51 0.22 -10.19
C LYS A 124 4.14 -0.29 -10.62
N VAL A 125 4.09 -1.00 -11.76
CA VAL A 125 2.93 -1.77 -12.19
C VAL A 125 3.37 -3.17 -12.61
N THR A 126 2.57 -4.15 -12.25
CA THR A 126 2.80 -5.56 -12.59
C THR A 126 1.68 -6.03 -13.52
N PHE A 127 2.06 -6.60 -14.64
CA PHE A 127 1.16 -7.18 -15.63
C PHE A 127 1.35 -8.70 -15.66
N ASP A 128 0.26 -9.43 -15.80
CA ASP A 128 0.35 -10.81 -16.23
C ASP A 128 0.56 -10.85 -17.76
N VAL A 129 1.28 -11.86 -18.23
CA VAL A 129 1.49 -12.07 -19.68
C VAL A 129 0.71 -13.30 -20.09
N ILE A 130 -0.33 -13.10 -20.92
CA ILE A 130 -1.21 -14.15 -21.42
C ILE A 130 -1.13 -14.15 -22.94
N GLN A 131 -0.67 -15.25 -23.52
CA GLN A 131 -0.51 -15.40 -24.98
C GLN A 131 0.31 -14.26 -25.62
N GLY A 132 1.36 -13.79 -24.92
CA GLY A 132 2.21 -12.70 -25.41
C GLY A 132 1.63 -11.30 -25.26
N VAL A 133 0.50 -11.13 -24.55
CA VAL A 133 -0.15 -9.85 -24.30
C VAL A 133 -0.06 -9.49 -22.82
N THR A 134 0.30 -8.24 -22.51
CA THR A 134 0.28 -7.70 -21.16
C THR A 134 -1.15 -7.41 -20.70
N THR A 135 -1.51 -7.95 -19.55
CA THR A 135 -2.87 -7.82 -19.02
C THR A 135 -2.87 -7.40 -17.56
N LEU A 136 -3.92 -6.70 -17.15
CA LEU A 136 -4.26 -6.47 -15.76
C LEU A 136 -5.50 -7.28 -15.37
N HIS A 137 -5.61 -7.60 -14.09
CA HIS A 137 -6.80 -8.26 -13.59
C HIS A 137 -8.05 -7.43 -13.87
N ALA A 138 -9.03 -8.03 -14.52
CA ALA A 138 -10.35 -7.44 -14.60
C ALA A 138 -11.00 -7.42 -13.22
N PHE A 139 -11.96 -6.56 -13.07
CA PHE A 139 -12.84 -6.60 -11.90
C PHE A 139 -13.66 -7.91 -11.86
N ARG A 140 -14.15 -8.31 -13.04
CA ARG A 140 -14.78 -9.61 -13.33
C ARG A 140 -14.46 -10.03 -14.75
N GLY A 141 -14.52 -11.32 -14.98
CA GLY A 141 -14.29 -11.89 -16.31
C GLY A 141 -12.82 -11.99 -16.70
N ASP A 142 -12.56 -11.89 -17.99
CA ASP A 142 -11.24 -12.09 -18.57
C ASP A 142 -10.31 -10.91 -18.27
N PRO A 143 -8.99 -11.16 -18.15
CA PRO A 143 -7.99 -10.11 -17.98
C PRO A 143 -8.07 -9.04 -19.07
N VAL A 144 -7.81 -7.79 -18.68
CA VAL A 144 -7.88 -6.62 -19.57
C VAL A 144 -6.52 -6.38 -20.20
N ASN A 145 -6.45 -6.30 -21.54
CA ASN A 145 -5.26 -5.80 -22.21
C ASN A 145 -5.08 -4.31 -21.87
N VAL A 146 -3.94 -3.97 -21.32
CA VAL A 146 -3.61 -2.60 -20.92
C VAL A 146 -2.22 -2.23 -21.42
N GLU A 147 -2.17 -1.35 -22.39
CA GLU A 147 -0.93 -0.79 -22.94
C GLU A 147 -0.53 0.51 -22.23
N GLU A 148 -1.49 1.22 -21.67
CA GLU A 148 -1.28 2.47 -20.93
C GLU A 148 -2.12 2.51 -19.66
N CYS A 149 -1.53 2.98 -18.58
CA CYS A 149 -2.24 3.23 -17.32
C CYS A 149 -1.97 4.67 -16.87
N PRO A 150 -3.00 5.52 -16.79
CA PRO A 150 -2.83 6.94 -16.41
C PRO A 150 -2.27 7.16 -14.99
N LEU A 151 -2.24 6.11 -14.16
CA LEU A 151 -1.64 6.19 -12.83
C LEU A 151 -0.13 6.00 -12.84
N MET A 152 0.45 5.42 -13.90
CA MET A 152 1.91 5.20 -13.99
C MET A 152 2.63 6.55 -14.09
N ASN A 153 3.77 6.66 -13.37
CA ASN A 153 4.67 7.79 -13.58
C ASN A 153 5.37 7.68 -14.94
N GLU A 154 5.95 8.75 -15.40
CA GLU A 154 6.55 8.86 -16.73
C GLU A 154 7.64 7.80 -16.95
N ALA A 155 8.52 7.57 -15.96
CA ALA A 155 9.61 6.61 -16.05
C ALA A 155 9.11 5.16 -16.15
N SER A 156 8.10 4.75 -15.36
CA SER A 156 7.52 3.41 -15.45
C SER A 156 6.73 3.20 -16.73
N ALA A 157 6.01 4.23 -17.21
CA ALA A 157 5.32 4.20 -18.51
C ALA A 157 6.31 4.09 -19.67
N GLY A 158 7.43 4.84 -19.61
CA GLY A 158 8.53 4.72 -20.55
C GLY A 158 9.15 3.32 -20.58
N ALA A 159 9.42 2.74 -19.42
CA ALA A 159 9.93 1.36 -19.32
C ALA A 159 8.95 0.32 -19.93
N LEU A 160 7.63 0.51 -19.72
CA LEU A 160 6.62 -0.33 -20.35
C LEU A 160 6.64 -0.19 -21.88
N LYS A 161 6.72 1.02 -22.42
CA LYS A 161 6.81 1.27 -23.87
C LYS A 161 8.05 0.61 -24.48
N VAL A 162 9.21 0.71 -23.81
CA VAL A 162 10.44 0.03 -24.25
C VAL A 162 10.26 -1.49 -24.24
N PHE A 163 9.64 -2.05 -23.21
CA PHE A 163 9.35 -3.48 -23.13
C PHE A 163 8.44 -3.93 -24.28
N LEU A 164 7.34 -3.23 -24.53
CA LEU A 164 6.37 -3.59 -25.56
C LEU A 164 6.95 -3.43 -26.98
N SER A 165 7.74 -2.39 -27.24
CA SER A 165 8.38 -2.16 -28.54
C SER A 165 9.44 -3.20 -28.90
N GLY A 166 10.10 -3.78 -27.89
CA GLY A 166 11.05 -4.88 -28.08
C GLY A 166 10.39 -6.24 -28.36
N GLY A 167 9.07 -6.30 -28.29
CA GLY A 167 8.29 -7.53 -28.37
C GLY A 167 8.29 -8.31 -27.04
N VAL A 168 7.15 -8.86 -26.68
CA VAL A 168 7.01 -9.66 -25.45
C VAL A 168 7.66 -11.03 -25.64
N PRO A 169 8.76 -11.37 -24.92
CA PRO A 169 9.41 -12.66 -25.06
C PRO A 169 8.46 -13.81 -24.75
N SER A 170 8.47 -14.85 -25.59
CA SER A 170 7.68 -16.06 -25.33
C SER A 170 8.17 -16.76 -24.06
N GLY A 171 7.25 -17.40 -23.33
CA GLY A 171 7.56 -18.09 -22.07
C GLY A 171 7.52 -17.17 -20.82
N LEU A 172 7.27 -15.88 -20.97
CA LEU A 172 6.96 -15.02 -19.83
C LEU A 172 5.53 -15.27 -19.34
N THR A 173 5.38 -15.20 -18.01
CA THR A 173 4.08 -15.25 -17.33
C THR A 173 3.74 -13.93 -16.67
N ARG A 174 4.76 -13.09 -16.40
CA ARG A 174 4.57 -11.79 -15.73
C ARG A 174 5.70 -10.84 -16.06
N VAL A 175 5.36 -9.57 -16.16
CA VAL A 175 6.30 -8.46 -16.23
C VAL A 175 5.92 -7.40 -15.21
N SER A 176 6.89 -6.89 -14.45
CA SER A 176 6.72 -5.67 -13.66
C SER A 176 7.63 -4.60 -14.20
N VAL A 177 7.11 -3.41 -14.36
CA VAL A 177 7.92 -2.23 -14.71
C VAL A 177 7.96 -1.28 -13.53
N ARG A 178 9.13 -0.76 -13.24
CA ARG A 178 9.35 0.22 -12.18
C ARG A 178 10.14 1.40 -12.74
N GLY A 179 9.76 2.61 -12.35
CA GLY A 179 10.47 3.83 -12.72
C GLY A 179 10.53 4.79 -11.55
N GLY A 180 11.68 5.39 -11.31
CA GLY A 180 11.85 6.40 -10.27
C GLY A 180 10.95 7.61 -10.52
N THR A 181 10.44 8.20 -9.45
CA THR A 181 9.69 9.47 -9.49
C THR A 181 10.64 10.64 -9.28
N ASN A 182 11.63 10.45 -8.41
CA ASN A 182 12.65 11.47 -8.09
C ASN A 182 14.02 11.10 -8.68
N THR A 183 14.10 10.05 -9.49
CA THR A 183 15.31 9.60 -10.18
C THR A 183 14.95 9.15 -11.59
N GLU A 184 15.97 9.03 -12.45
CA GLU A 184 15.81 8.46 -13.80
C GLU A 184 15.93 6.94 -13.85
N SER A 185 16.09 6.29 -12.69
CA SER A 185 16.25 4.84 -12.60
C SER A 185 14.99 4.10 -13.07
N THR A 186 15.19 3.09 -13.90
CA THR A 186 14.11 2.21 -14.35
C THR A 186 14.51 0.74 -14.27
N MET A 187 13.55 -0.14 -14.00
CA MET A 187 13.77 -1.57 -13.92
C MET A 187 12.60 -2.34 -14.53
N ILE A 188 12.90 -3.38 -15.29
CA ILE A 188 11.97 -4.37 -15.80
C ILE A 188 12.22 -5.69 -15.08
N GLU A 189 11.23 -6.17 -14.36
CA GLU A 189 11.26 -7.45 -13.66
C GLU A 189 10.47 -8.49 -14.44
N LEU A 190 11.12 -9.56 -14.87
CA LEU A 190 10.53 -10.63 -15.67
C LEU A 190 10.32 -11.89 -14.83
N THR A 191 9.20 -12.57 -15.02
CA THR A 191 8.92 -13.89 -14.41
C THR A 191 8.49 -14.86 -15.48
N GLY A 192 9.07 -16.05 -15.51
CA GLY A 192 8.83 -17.07 -16.51
C GLY A 192 10.13 -17.65 -17.06
N ASN A 193 10.03 -18.36 -18.17
CA ASN A 193 11.17 -18.96 -18.87
C ASN A 193 11.26 -18.36 -20.29
N PRO A 194 11.77 -17.13 -20.45
CA PRO A 194 11.87 -16.51 -21.78
C PRO A 194 12.82 -17.30 -22.67
N VAL A 195 12.38 -17.51 -23.90
CA VAL A 195 13.14 -18.29 -24.92
C VAL A 195 14.07 -17.38 -25.72
N ALA A 196 13.86 -16.05 -25.70
CA ALA A 196 14.66 -15.09 -26.47
C ALA A 196 15.67 -14.36 -25.58
N ASP A 197 16.74 -13.88 -26.20
CA ASP A 197 17.70 -12.97 -25.57
C ASP A 197 17.01 -11.64 -25.21
N ILE A 198 17.41 -11.07 -24.06
CA ILE A 198 16.91 -9.78 -23.62
C ILE A 198 17.56 -8.68 -24.47
N PRO A 199 16.80 -7.78 -25.10
CA PRO A 199 17.36 -6.72 -25.91
C PRO A 199 18.34 -5.83 -25.12
N HIS A 200 19.49 -5.51 -25.72
CA HIS A 200 20.54 -4.72 -25.06
C HIS A 200 20.14 -3.28 -24.74
N ASN A 201 19.13 -2.73 -25.43
CA ASN A 201 18.61 -1.39 -25.24
C ASN A 201 17.55 -1.29 -24.14
N TRP A 202 17.20 -2.41 -23.49
CA TRP A 202 16.30 -2.37 -22.35
C TRP A 202 17.02 -1.78 -21.12
N PRO A 203 16.29 -1.07 -20.24
CA PRO A 203 16.82 -0.58 -18.97
C PRO A 203 17.28 -1.74 -18.08
N HIS A 204 17.59 -1.49 -16.81
CA HIS A 204 17.92 -2.57 -15.89
C HIS A 204 16.88 -3.68 -15.92
N VAL A 205 17.29 -4.90 -16.24
CA VAL A 205 16.43 -6.08 -16.31
C VAL A 205 16.83 -7.09 -15.26
N ALA A 206 15.84 -7.57 -14.52
CA ALA A 206 15.98 -8.69 -13.61
C ALA A 206 15.03 -9.82 -14.01
N LEU A 207 15.53 -11.05 -14.01
CA LEU A 207 14.74 -12.24 -14.32
C LEU A 207 14.65 -13.15 -13.10
N LYS A 208 13.44 -13.60 -12.79
CA LYS A 208 13.21 -14.56 -11.71
C LYS A 208 13.41 -15.98 -12.19
N ARG A 209 14.47 -16.66 -11.71
CA ARG A 209 14.76 -18.07 -11.97
C ARG A 209 14.86 -18.86 -10.69
N ALA A 210 14.26 -20.05 -10.64
CA ALA A 210 14.30 -20.95 -9.48
C ALA A 210 13.99 -20.27 -8.13
N GLY A 211 13.10 -19.26 -8.15
CA GLY A 211 12.73 -18.50 -6.96
C GLY A 211 13.62 -17.30 -6.63
N SER A 212 14.77 -17.16 -7.27
CA SER A 212 15.71 -16.04 -7.06
C SER A 212 15.66 -15.04 -8.22
N TRP A 213 16.03 -13.78 -7.95
CA TRP A 213 16.19 -12.74 -8.96
C TRP A 213 17.63 -12.65 -9.43
N GLU A 214 17.82 -12.67 -10.73
CA GLU A 214 19.12 -12.52 -11.39
C GLU A 214 19.11 -11.24 -12.23
N SER A 215 20.14 -10.40 -12.08
CA SER A 215 20.34 -9.25 -12.94
C SER A 215 20.87 -9.71 -14.29
N MET A 216 20.19 -9.34 -15.37
CA MET A 216 20.51 -9.76 -16.74
C MET A 216 21.43 -8.76 -17.42
N ASN A 217 21.50 -7.53 -16.93
CA ASN A 217 22.37 -6.48 -17.44
C ASN A 217 22.83 -5.55 -16.29
N ARG A 218 23.72 -4.62 -16.60
CA ARG A 218 24.20 -3.64 -15.63
C ARG A 218 23.10 -2.61 -15.36
N GLY A 219 22.85 -2.31 -14.08
CA GLY A 219 21.90 -1.32 -13.64
C GLY A 219 21.50 -1.54 -12.18
N GLU A 220 20.91 -0.56 -11.62
CA GLU A 220 20.35 -0.59 -10.28
C GLU A 220 19.12 0.30 -10.24
N MET A 221 18.08 -0.17 -9.57
CA MET A 221 16.92 0.66 -9.29
C MET A 221 17.16 1.44 -7.99
N VAL A 222 17.22 2.76 -8.10
CA VAL A 222 17.31 3.67 -6.95
C VAL A 222 16.14 4.62 -7.00
N GLU A 223 15.51 4.85 -5.87
CA GLU A 223 14.48 5.88 -5.71
C GLU A 223 14.83 6.77 -4.52
N ASN A 224 14.43 8.04 -4.58
CA ASN A 224 14.61 8.98 -3.50
C ASN A 224 13.29 9.28 -2.79
N ILE A 225 13.30 9.28 -1.45
CA ILE A 225 12.26 9.86 -0.62
C ILE A 225 12.86 11.10 0.06
N GLY A 226 12.39 12.28 -0.32
CA GLY A 226 13.04 13.53 0.05
C GLY A 226 14.51 13.54 -0.37
N ARG A 227 15.43 13.72 0.58
CA ARG A 227 16.87 13.73 0.33
C ARG A 227 17.54 12.34 0.41
N PHE A 228 16.80 11.31 0.77
CA PHE A 228 17.35 9.99 1.05
C PHE A 228 17.21 9.06 -0.15
N ALA A 229 18.31 8.41 -0.55
CA ALA A 229 18.39 7.46 -1.64
C ALA A 229 18.21 6.02 -1.15
N PHE A 230 17.38 5.25 -1.84
CA PHE A 230 17.05 3.87 -1.52
C PHE A 230 17.31 2.96 -2.72
N PRO A 231 18.25 2.03 -2.64
CA PRO A 231 18.41 0.99 -3.65
C PRO A 231 17.28 -0.03 -3.48
N ILE A 232 16.59 -0.33 -4.58
CA ILE A 232 15.42 -1.21 -4.56
C ILE A 232 15.78 -2.53 -5.24
N PRO A 233 15.85 -3.65 -4.51
CA PRO A 233 16.16 -4.95 -5.10
C PRO A 233 15.01 -5.42 -6.00
N ALA A 234 15.34 -6.19 -7.02
CA ALA A 234 14.34 -6.83 -7.87
C ALA A 234 13.40 -7.72 -7.02
N GLY A 235 12.10 -7.63 -7.28
CA GLY A 235 11.06 -8.26 -6.48
C GLY A 235 10.80 -7.61 -5.12
N GLY A 236 11.64 -6.67 -4.71
CA GLY A 236 11.51 -5.99 -3.43
C GLY A 236 10.29 -5.07 -3.35
N PHE A 237 9.77 -4.93 -2.14
CA PHE A 237 8.75 -3.94 -1.85
C PHE A 237 9.37 -2.54 -1.74
N PHE A 238 8.67 -1.56 -2.24
CA PHE A 238 8.89 -0.13 -2.00
C PHE A 238 7.58 0.60 -2.23
N GLN A 239 7.36 1.72 -1.56
CA GLN A 239 6.15 2.53 -1.69
C GLN A 239 5.91 2.94 -3.15
N VAL A 240 4.73 2.62 -3.68
CA VAL A 240 4.45 2.82 -5.12
C VAL A 240 4.09 4.26 -5.50
N ASN A 241 3.80 5.11 -4.52
CA ASN A 241 3.56 6.54 -4.67
C ASN A 241 4.63 7.30 -3.88
N THR A 242 5.73 7.60 -4.54
CA THR A 242 6.90 8.23 -3.92
C THR A 242 6.55 9.58 -3.27
N LYS A 243 5.71 10.41 -3.92
CA LYS A 243 5.35 11.73 -3.39
C LYS A 243 4.47 11.65 -2.14
N ALA A 244 3.56 10.70 -2.08
CA ALA A 244 2.79 10.46 -0.86
C ALA A 244 3.62 9.74 0.22
N ALA A 245 4.61 8.93 -0.17
CA ALA A 245 5.57 8.32 0.76
C ALA A 245 6.46 9.38 1.43
N GLU A 246 6.82 10.47 0.75
CA GLU A 246 7.49 11.62 1.37
C GLU A 246 6.64 12.19 2.51
N GLN A 247 5.35 12.43 2.30
CA GLN A 247 4.43 12.90 3.35
C GLN A 247 4.26 11.88 4.48
N LEU A 248 4.20 10.58 4.17
CA LEU A 248 4.10 9.52 5.17
C LEU A 248 5.35 9.49 6.06
N VAL A 249 6.53 9.55 5.46
CA VAL A 249 7.81 9.59 6.19
C VAL A 249 7.90 10.84 7.06
N ASP A 250 7.57 12.01 6.51
CA ASP A 250 7.57 13.27 7.26
C ASP A 250 6.59 13.24 8.45
N LEU A 251 5.39 12.66 8.27
CA LEU A 251 4.43 12.48 9.36
C LEU A 251 4.98 11.57 10.45
N VAL A 252 5.50 10.38 10.11
CA VAL A 252 6.06 9.43 11.07
C VAL A 252 7.23 10.03 11.83
N ILE A 253 8.14 10.70 11.11
CA ILE A 253 9.29 11.36 11.72
C ILE A 253 8.86 12.54 12.60
N GLY A 254 7.87 13.32 12.16
CA GLY A 254 7.39 14.52 12.85
C GLY A 254 6.73 14.24 14.21
N ILE A 255 6.16 13.04 14.41
CA ILE A 255 5.53 12.64 15.67
C ILE A 255 6.51 11.97 16.65
N ILE A 256 7.74 11.71 16.23
CA ILE A 256 8.80 11.22 17.13
C ILE A 256 9.58 12.42 17.69
N PRO A 257 9.75 12.56 19.03
CA PRO A 257 10.55 13.62 19.61
C PRO A 257 11.97 13.68 19.05
N GLN A 258 12.56 14.87 19.03
CA GLN A 258 13.92 15.09 18.48
C GLN A 258 15.05 14.60 19.38
N GLU A 259 14.75 14.00 20.51
CA GLU A 259 15.75 13.53 21.46
C GLU A 259 16.43 12.25 20.98
N ASN A 260 17.70 12.10 21.34
CA ASN A 260 18.45 10.87 21.13
C ASN A 260 17.73 9.71 21.83
N GLY A 261 17.16 8.80 21.05
CA GLY A 261 16.41 7.66 21.56
C GLY A 261 16.68 6.41 20.75
N SER A 262 16.31 5.28 21.30
CA SER A 262 16.38 3.97 20.64
C SER A 262 15.07 3.69 19.88
N VAL A 263 15.19 3.35 18.60
CA VAL A 263 14.04 3.04 17.73
C VAL A 263 14.15 1.63 17.19
N LEU A 264 13.07 0.87 17.29
CA LEU A 264 12.88 -0.36 16.55
C LEU A 264 11.99 -0.07 15.33
N ASP A 265 12.54 -0.24 14.13
CA ASP A 265 11.83 -0.19 12.85
C ASP A 265 11.51 -1.64 12.44
N LEU A 266 10.30 -2.10 12.73
CA LEU A 266 9.86 -3.47 12.52
C LEU A 266 9.11 -3.55 11.18
N TYR A 267 9.47 -4.52 10.33
CA TYR A 267 9.12 -4.58 8.91
C TYR A 267 9.78 -3.47 8.09
N GLY A 268 11.06 -3.16 8.43
CA GLY A 268 11.75 -1.98 7.94
C GLY A 268 12.05 -1.95 6.44
N GLY A 269 11.90 -3.08 5.72
CA GLY A 269 12.14 -3.15 4.29
C GLY A 269 13.55 -2.69 3.91
N VAL A 270 13.63 -1.72 3.01
CA VAL A 270 14.88 -1.08 2.59
C VAL A 270 15.30 0.09 3.51
N GLY A 271 14.60 0.28 4.64
CA GLY A 271 14.90 1.32 5.62
C GLY A 271 14.11 2.61 5.43
N THR A 272 12.90 2.55 4.86
CA THR A 272 12.07 3.72 4.53
C THR A 272 11.89 4.68 5.72
N PHE A 273 11.68 4.17 6.92
CA PHE A 273 11.64 4.95 8.16
C PHE A 273 12.98 4.97 8.89
N GLY A 274 13.69 3.85 8.91
CA GLY A 274 14.93 3.68 9.65
C GLY A 274 16.04 4.63 9.21
N ILE A 275 16.22 4.85 7.91
CA ILE A 275 17.25 5.76 7.36
C ILE A 275 17.02 7.22 7.80
N PRO A 276 15.84 7.83 7.59
CA PRO A 276 15.58 9.18 8.06
C PRO A 276 15.69 9.36 9.57
N LEU A 277 15.27 8.36 10.37
CA LEU A 277 15.37 8.39 11.83
C LEU A 277 16.83 8.35 12.29
N ALA A 278 17.64 7.46 11.68
CA ALA A 278 19.09 7.41 11.97
C ALA A 278 19.81 8.71 11.57
N ALA A 279 19.39 9.35 10.47
CA ALA A 279 19.93 10.64 10.04
C ALA A 279 19.61 11.79 11.03
N ARG A 280 18.54 11.65 11.85
CA ARG A 280 18.21 12.57 12.95
C ARG A 280 19.00 12.29 14.23
N GLY A 281 19.91 11.30 14.22
CA GLY A 281 20.74 10.95 15.35
C GLY A 281 20.17 9.88 16.29
N MET A 282 19.08 9.22 15.90
CA MET A 282 18.51 8.11 16.67
C MET A 282 19.31 6.83 16.47
N ASP A 283 19.29 5.95 17.48
CA ASP A 283 19.87 4.62 17.43
C ASP A 283 18.81 3.63 16.95
N VAL A 284 18.84 3.29 15.66
CA VAL A 284 17.80 2.51 14.98
C VAL A 284 18.22 1.05 14.81
N THR A 285 17.35 0.13 15.20
CA THR A 285 17.41 -1.28 14.78
C THR A 285 16.30 -1.53 13.77
N SER A 286 16.63 -1.81 12.51
CA SER A 286 15.66 -2.10 11.46
C SER A 286 15.60 -3.60 11.19
N VAL A 287 14.43 -4.21 11.36
CA VAL A 287 14.22 -5.66 11.28
C VAL A 287 13.39 -5.99 10.07
N GLU A 288 13.93 -6.86 9.21
CA GLU A 288 13.29 -7.26 7.96
C GLU A 288 13.54 -8.77 7.69
N ILE A 289 12.48 -9.47 7.29
CA ILE A 289 12.54 -10.89 6.99
C ILE A 289 13.21 -11.18 5.63
N SER A 290 13.04 -10.29 4.64
CA SER A 290 13.71 -10.40 3.35
C SER A 290 15.19 -10.07 3.50
N ARG A 291 16.02 -11.05 3.17
CA ARG A 291 17.48 -10.86 3.16
C ARG A 291 17.91 -9.76 2.18
N GLU A 292 17.31 -9.74 1.01
CA GLU A 292 17.59 -8.78 -0.05
C GLU A 292 17.24 -7.35 0.39
N ALA A 293 16.09 -7.16 1.03
CA ALA A 293 15.70 -5.87 1.55
C ALA A 293 16.57 -5.42 2.72
N SER A 294 16.96 -6.32 3.63
CA SER A 294 17.90 -6.02 4.72
C SER A 294 19.29 -5.61 4.20
N ILE A 295 19.79 -6.28 3.14
CA ILE A 295 21.04 -5.88 2.46
C ILE A 295 20.87 -4.50 1.81
N ALA A 296 19.74 -4.25 1.15
CA ALA A 296 19.44 -2.96 0.55
C ALA A 296 19.34 -1.84 1.60
N CYS A 297 18.78 -2.10 2.78
CA CYS A 297 18.76 -1.17 3.91
C CYS A 297 20.18 -0.80 4.37
N LYS A 298 21.07 -1.78 4.50
CA LYS A 298 22.48 -1.51 4.82
C LYS A 298 23.16 -0.63 3.76
N ARG A 299 22.91 -0.94 2.49
CA ARG A 299 23.44 -0.14 1.39
C ARG A 299 22.83 1.26 1.34
N ALA A 300 21.53 1.39 1.61
CA ALA A 300 20.89 2.69 1.75
C ALA A 300 21.54 3.52 2.85
N ALA A 301 21.90 2.92 3.99
CA ALA A 301 22.65 3.59 5.05
C ALA A 301 23.99 4.15 4.55
N GLU A 302 24.76 3.33 3.81
CA GLU A 302 26.03 3.73 3.23
C GLU A 302 25.87 4.88 2.21
N MET A 303 24.89 4.79 1.30
CA MET A 303 24.59 5.82 0.29
C MET A 303 24.19 7.16 0.92
N ASN A 304 23.55 7.14 2.07
CA ASN A 304 23.07 8.34 2.78
C ASN A 304 24.04 8.82 3.88
N GLY A 305 25.24 8.25 3.98
CA GLY A 305 26.24 8.64 4.98
C GLY A 305 25.83 8.34 6.42
N ILE A 306 24.93 7.38 6.63
CA ILE A 306 24.51 6.96 7.96
C ILE A 306 25.60 6.12 8.62
N HIS A 307 26.07 6.57 9.78
CA HIS A 307 27.11 5.86 10.51
C HIS A 307 26.59 4.52 11.06
N ARG A 308 27.46 3.46 10.99
CA ARG A 308 27.08 2.08 11.34
C ARG A 308 26.57 1.90 12.78
N ASN A 309 26.93 2.76 13.70
CA ASN A 309 26.42 2.72 15.07
C ASN A 309 25.03 3.37 15.22
N ARG A 310 24.51 4.06 14.18
CA ARG A 310 23.19 4.69 14.20
C ARG A 310 22.11 3.84 13.53
N LEU A 311 22.46 2.91 12.67
CA LEU A 311 21.51 1.99 12.05
C LEU A 311 22.07 0.57 12.02
N ASN A 312 21.30 -0.34 12.61
CA ASN A 312 21.59 -1.77 12.65
C ASN A 312 20.51 -2.56 11.88
N PRO A 313 20.70 -2.86 10.58
CA PRO A 313 19.78 -3.72 9.84
C PRO A 313 19.95 -5.18 10.29
N VAL A 314 18.83 -5.81 10.65
CA VAL A 314 18.75 -7.19 11.14
C VAL A 314 17.86 -8.02 10.20
N ASN A 315 18.41 -9.07 9.62
CA ASN A 315 17.61 -10.03 8.86
C ASN A 315 17.02 -11.09 9.79
N ALA A 316 15.77 -10.92 10.19
CA ALA A 316 15.05 -11.85 11.06
C ALA A 316 13.54 -11.70 10.85
N SER A 317 12.77 -12.71 11.28
CA SER A 317 11.33 -12.53 11.41
C SER A 317 11.01 -11.64 12.63
N ASP A 318 9.89 -10.91 12.56
CA ASP A 318 9.34 -10.13 13.66
C ASP A 318 9.25 -10.93 14.97
N ARG A 319 8.70 -12.12 14.92
CA ARG A 319 8.48 -13.00 16.08
C ARG A 319 9.77 -13.46 16.73
N GLN A 320 10.77 -13.85 15.92
CA GLN A 320 12.07 -14.28 16.43
C GLN A 320 12.78 -13.11 17.09
N PHE A 321 12.88 -11.97 16.40
CA PHE A 321 13.54 -10.78 16.93
C PHE A 321 12.91 -10.28 18.22
N LEU A 322 11.57 -10.20 18.28
CA LEU A 322 10.86 -9.78 19.50
C LEU A 322 11.05 -10.78 20.65
N SER A 323 11.07 -12.09 20.38
CA SER A 323 11.35 -13.12 21.38
C SER A 323 12.75 -12.97 21.98
N ASP A 324 13.76 -12.78 21.12
CA ASP A 324 15.16 -12.61 21.54
C ASP A 324 15.34 -11.29 22.31
N SER A 325 14.66 -10.23 21.88
CA SER A 325 14.66 -8.95 22.57
C SER A 325 14.06 -9.03 23.97
N LEU A 326 12.95 -9.76 24.14
CA LEU A 326 12.35 -9.99 25.45
C LEU A 326 13.27 -10.80 26.38
N THR A 327 13.91 -11.85 25.85
CA THR A 327 14.86 -12.68 26.61
C THR A 327 16.09 -11.89 27.01
N GLY A 328 16.64 -11.10 26.08
CA GLY A 328 17.79 -10.23 26.29
C GLY A 328 17.49 -8.93 27.04
N LYS A 329 16.22 -8.72 27.46
CA LYS A 329 15.76 -7.50 28.15
C LYS A 329 16.13 -6.22 27.38
N LYS A 330 16.07 -6.26 26.05
CA LYS A 330 16.30 -5.07 25.22
C LYS A 330 15.15 -4.09 25.39
N TYR A 331 15.49 -2.81 25.39
CA TYR A 331 14.54 -1.72 25.49
C TYR A 331 14.59 -0.85 24.23
N PHE A 332 13.45 -0.32 23.82
CA PHE A 332 13.29 0.65 22.76
C PHE A 332 12.33 1.73 23.22
N ASP A 333 12.70 3.00 23.06
CA ASP A 333 11.85 4.15 23.40
C ASP A 333 10.64 4.22 22.47
N THR A 334 10.89 4.05 21.20
CA THR A 334 9.86 4.08 20.16
C THR A 334 9.94 2.84 19.27
N ILE A 335 8.79 2.30 18.88
CA ILE A 335 8.69 1.24 17.87
C ILE A 335 7.84 1.75 16.71
N VAL A 336 8.38 1.73 15.51
CA VAL A 336 7.65 1.95 14.27
C VAL A 336 7.35 0.59 13.65
N VAL A 337 6.11 0.36 13.24
CA VAL A 337 5.69 -0.87 12.57
C VAL A 337 4.92 -0.54 11.29
N ASP A 338 5.30 -1.15 10.18
CA ASP A 338 4.62 -1.07 8.88
C ASP A 338 4.37 -2.50 8.35
N PRO A 339 3.45 -3.25 8.96
CA PRO A 339 3.24 -4.65 8.64
C PRO A 339 2.48 -4.82 7.32
N PRO A 340 2.50 -6.03 6.72
CA PRO A 340 1.70 -6.34 5.55
C PRO A 340 0.19 -6.20 5.85
N ARG A 341 -0.66 -6.20 4.80
CA ARG A 341 -2.12 -6.03 4.89
C ARG A 341 -2.83 -6.87 5.96
N ALA A 342 -2.30 -8.04 6.28
CA ALA A 342 -2.86 -8.90 7.32
C ALA A 342 -2.63 -8.38 8.74
N GLY A 343 -1.84 -7.31 8.91
CA GLY A 343 -1.37 -6.81 10.21
C GLY A 343 -0.24 -7.66 10.79
N MET A 344 0.17 -7.35 12.01
CA MET A 344 1.19 -8.10 12.77
C MET A 344 0.66 -9.45 13.27
N GLY A 345 -0.63 -9.51 13.55
CA GLY A 345 -1.29 -10.64 14.17
C GLY A 345 -1.11 -10.70 15.70
N ILE A 346 -1.97 -11.48 16.33
CA ILE A 346 -2.15 -11.52 17.80
C ILE A 346 -0.84 -11.81 18.55
N ARG A 347 -0.03 -12.75 18.04
CA ARG A 347 1.20 -13.18 18.73
C ARG A 347 2.25 -12.07 18.75
N THR A 348 2.50 -11.45 17.62
CA THR A 348 3.45 -10.35 17.49
C THR A 348 3.01 -9.12 18.28
N SER A 349 1.71 -8.76 18.23
CA SER A 349 1.15 -7.67 19.04
C SER A 349 1.32 -7.89 20.54
N ARG A 350 1.14 -9.14 21.03
CA ARG A 350 1.39 -9.50 22.44
C ARG A 350 2.87 -9.42 22.82
N GLN A 351 3.79 -9.82 21.92
CA GLN A 351 5.23 -9.71 22.17
C GLN A 351 5.64 -8.23 22.22
N LEU A 352 5.16 -7.40 21.28
CA LEU A 352 5.42 -5.97 21.23
C LEU A 352 4.93 -5.27 22.50
N ARG A 353 3.70 -5.56 22.94
CA ARG A 353 3.15 -5.07 24.21
C ARG A 353 4.07 -5.38 25.42
N ARG A 354 4.70 -6.56 25.45
CA ARG A 354 5.60 -6.98 26.54
C ARG A 354 6.94 -6.27 26.54
N LEU A 355 7.40 -5.72 25.42
CA LEU A 355 8.59 -4.88 25.35
C LEU A 355 8.39 -3.53 26.04
N LYS A 356 7.14 -3.10 26.17
CA LYS A 356 6.74 -1.86 26.86
C LYS A 356 7.46 -0.59 26.37
N PRO A 357 7.56 -0.33 25.04
CA PRO A 357 8.07 0.94 24.57
C PRO A 357 7.20 2.09 25.10
N GLU A 358 7.75 3.29 25.16
CA GLU A 358 6.95 4.49 25.51
C GLU A 358 5.97 4.83 24.41
N ARG A 359 6.39 4.62 23.15
CA ARG A 359 5.62 5.00 21.96
C ARG A 359 5.63 3.90 20.91
N ILE A 360 4.46 3.72 20.29
CA ILE A 360 4.29 2.85 19.11
C ILE A 360 3.67 3.69 18.00
N ILE A 361 4.32 3.67 16.83
CA ILE A 361 3.76 4.24 15.60
C ILE A 361 3.40 3.08 14.70
N TYR A 362 2.11 2.90 14.47
CA TYR A 362 1.58 1.83 13.62
C TYR A 362 1.14 2.43 12.29
N VAL A 363 1.81 2.06 11.21
CA VAL A 363 1.45 2.39 9.83
C VAL A 363 0.65 1.22 9.27
N SER A 364 -0.42 1.47 8.54
CA SER A 364 -1.27 0.40 7.99
C SER A 364 -1.99 0.78 6.72
N CYS A 365 -1.92 -0.07 5.72
CA CYS A 365 -2.73 0.02 4.50
C CYS A 365 -4.11 -0.67 4.64
N ASP A 366 -4.44 -1.24 5.81
CA ASP A 366 -5.74 -1.83 6.11
C ASP A 366 -6.18 -1.48 7.55
N PRO A 367 -7.06 -0.50 7.75
CA PRO A 367 -7.46 -0.05 9.08
C PRO A 367 -8.16 -1.14 9.90
N PHE A 368 -8.81 -2.12 9.25
CA PHE A 368 -9.51 -3.20 9.98
C PHE A 368 -8.54 -4.22 10.59
N SER A 369 -7.46 -4.55 9.88
CA SER A 369 -6.41 -5.41 10.43
C SER A 369 -5.61 -4.69 11.52
N ALA A 370 -5.34 -3.40 11.34
CA ALA A 370 -4.67 -2.56 12.32
C ALA A 370 -5.44 -2.48 13.65
N THR A 371 -6.75 -2.23 13.60
CA THR A 371 -7.57 -2.09 14.82
C THR A 371 -7.63 -3.37 15.66
N ARG A 372 -7.58 -4.55 15.04
CA ARG A 372 -7.44 -5.82 15.76
C ARG A 372 -6.12 -5.89 16.54
N ASP A 373 -5.01 -5.49 15.92
CA ASP A 373 -3.68 -5.53 16.54
C ASP A 373 -3.55 -4.43 17.61
N ILE A 374 -4.08 -3.23 17.34
CA ILE A 374 -4.11 -2.08 18.26
C ILE A 374 -4.95 -2.39 19.50
N ALA A 375 -6.08 -3.10 19.39
CA ALA A 375 -6.88 -3.52 20.53
C ALA A 375 -6.04 -4.25 21.59
N ILE A 376 -5.13 -5.14 21.15
CA ILE A 376 -4.23 -5.87 22.05
C ILE A 376 -3.23 -4.93 22.76
N LEU A 377 -2.80 -3.88 22.07
CA LEU A 377 -1.89 -2.86 22.65
C LEU A 377 -2.64 -2.01 23.68
N VAL A 378 -3.87 -1.57 23.34
CA VAL A 378 -4.73 -0.81 24.26
C VAL A 378 -5.06 -1.61 25.52
N GLU A 379 -5.40 -2.90 25.41
CA GLU A 379 -5.54 -3.80 26.56
C GLU A 379 -4.26 -3.88 27.43
N GLY A 380 -3.12 -3.53 26.85
CA GLY A 380 -1.81 -3.51 27.50
C GLY A 380 -1.43 -2.17 28.15
N GLY A 381 -2.33 -1.19 28.20
CA GLY A 381 -2.10 0.12 28.78
C GLY A 381 -1.54 1.16 27.81
N TYR A 382 -1.80 0.99 26.49
CA TYR A 382 -1.53 2.04 25.52
C TYR A 382 -2.79 2.83 25.22
N GLU A 383 -2.65 4.13 25.06
CA GLU A 383 -3.70 5.03 24.60
C GLU A 383 -3.43 5.46 23.16
N ILE A 384 -4.46 5.49 22.34
CA ILE A 384 -4.38 6.04 20.99
C ILE A 384 -4.40 7.56 21.12
N ARG A 385 -3.31 8.21 20.74
CA ARG A 385 -3.17 9.68 20.83
C ARG A 385 -3.51 10.39 19.54
N ARG A 386 -3.29 9.73 18.40
CA ARG A 386 -3.54 10.33 17.10
C ARG A 386 -3.84 9.26 16.06
N VAL A 387 -4.70 9.60 15.09
CA VAL A 387 -5.04 8.77 13.94
C VAL A 387 -5.11 9.62 12.70
N THR A 388 -4.20 9.41 11.77
CA THR A 388 -4.06 10.23 10.56
C THR A 388 -4.11 9.37 9.31
N PRO A 389 -5.21 9.41 8.54
CA PRO A 389 -5.26 8.78 7.22
C PRO A 389 -4.45 9.55 6.18
N ILE A 390 -3.85 8.83 5.23
CA ILE A 390 -3.11 9.39 4.09
C ILE A 390 -3.59 8.72 2.81
N ASP A 391 -3.82 9.50 1.77
CA ASP A 391 -4.16 8.96 0.46
C ASP A 391 -2.91 8.58 -0.35
N MET A 392 -2.37 7.40 -0.06
CA MET A 392 -1.28 6.82 -0.85
C MET A 392 -1.72 6.34 -2.24
N PHE A 393 -3.04 6.10 -2.41
CA PHE A 393 -3.62 5.43 -3.58
C PHE A 393 -4.85 6.17 -4.10
N PRO A 394 -4.70 7.36 -4.70
CA PRO A 394 -5.81 8.07 -5.34
C PRO A 394 -6.62 7.19 -6.29
N HIS A 395 -7.91 7.42 -6.37
CA HIS A 395 -8.88 6.70 -7.20
C HIS A 395 -9.10 5.23 -6.83
N THR A 396 -8.59 4.81 -5.66
CA THR A 396 -8.83 3.48 -5.11
C THR A 396 -9.43 3.57 -3.70
N ASP A 397 -10.02 2.49 -3.24
CA ASP A 397 -10.56 2.35 -1.89
C ASP A 397 -9.51 1.99 -0.82
N HIS A 398 -8.24 2.03 -1.17
CA HIS A 398 -7.15 1.86 -0.21
C HIS A 398 -6.89 3.17 0.55
N VAL A 399 -6.63 3.04 1.83
CA VAL A 399 -6.21 4.14 2.70
C VAL A 399 -5.03 3.68 3.56
N GLU A 400 -3.99 4.48 3.59
CA GLU A 400 -2.90 4.34 4.55
C GLU A 400 -3.25 5.11 5.81
N THR A 401 -2.93 4.56 6.98
CA THR A 401 -3.29 5.20 8.25
C THR A 401 -2.13 5.10 9.23
N VAL A 402 -1.77 6.22 9.83
CA VAL A 402 -0.76 6.29 10.89
C VAL A 402 -1.48 6.43 12.24
N PHE A 403 -1.20 5.51 13.15
CA PHE A 403 -1.68 5.53 14.52
C PHE A 403 -0.50 5.83 15.45
N LEU A 404 -0.66 6.82 16.31
CA LEU A 404 0.25 7.08 17.42
C LEU A 404 -0.36 6.51 18.70
N LEU A 405 0.36 5.59 19.33
CA LEU A 405 0.01 5.05 20.64
C LEU A 405 1.10 5.41 21.64
N GLU A 406 0.69 5.83 22.82
CA GLU A 406 1.59 6.11 23.95
C GLU A 406 1.17 5.28 25.15
N ARG A 407 2.16 4.86 25.93
CA ARG A 407 1.91 4.11 27.16
C ARG A 407 1.38 5.06 28.23
N SER A 408 0.25 4.70 28.85
CA SER A 408 -0.36 5.40 29.99
C SER A 408 0.53 5.33 31.24
#